data_f45a15d721c2160b927e6854e1e8ed20
#
_entry.id   f45a15d721c2160b927e6854e1e8ed20
#
_cell.length_a   1.000
_cell.length_b   1.000
_cell.length_c   1.000
_cell.angle_alpha   90.00
_cell.angle_beta   90.00
_cell.angle_gamma   90.00
#
_symmetry.space_group_name_H-M   'P 1'
#
loop_
_entity.id
_entity.type
_entity.pdbx_description
1 polymer ?
#
loop_
_entity_poly.entity_id
_entity_poly.type
_entity_poly.pdbx_seq_one_letter_code
_entity_poly.pdbx_strand_id
1 'polypeptide(L)'
;MKRQEYINKIVRYSAIFINEIEGFSALNQYDINIHAENFYIPVFNELFGLSLENINVTQKRNFPAIDLADFQKKVAIQITSTNTSQKVYDTLKTFFENDLQKYFDVIYIYIINNKAVKINENKINEIIPSEFTFSPNQNIIDNSELLRKINSLQSIAKIEYIAKIFEQEFSDVQLELRKLTYQSGSLKNEAENIFPNLLGVNFPVSLYKAQLNIDEESLSDELNQYLTGIGKREIKKFRTEKLIKQALRKYYSKNDDWVFFEKWIYTFRDLSDNKEALSRIIDAGTITEIDCDDFYSANEDYERVFKNILRRTFGEFCKTKGIEWFGKKKIFRFANNYDNPSEKRIKWKGKKEATKTVISAIRYKKDNHIICFRNLAFHCAFINIDSKWYIVINPTWSFTNTYGYKQSRFEPYYMSGIKRMENNKSVYNYYRFFGYYLAYNDLFTKPYPFISIHPISPLTLLPRIDEIKWLPIKSQTMQKEIIDSDIQIDNELFDDSFFE
;
A
#
# COMPACT_ATOMS: atom_id res chain seq x y z
N MET A 1 10.59 -12.44 36.38
CA MET A 1 10.51 -11.53 37.56
C MET A 1 9.57 -10.38 37.25
N LYS A 2 8.65 -10.02 38.13
CA LYS A 2 7.64 -8.96 37.90
C LYS A 2 8.21 -7.63 37.38
N ARG A 3 9.34 -7.21 37.91
CA ARG A 3 10.05 -6.00 37.42
C ARG A 3 10.34 -6.05 35.93
N GLN A 4 10.88 -7.16 35.44
CA GLN A 4 11.22 -7.34 34.02
C GLN A 4 9.96 -7.34 33.14
N GLU A 5 8.88 -7.87 33.66
CA GLU A 5 7.57 -7.92 32.98
C GLU A 5 7.02 -6.50 32.74
N TYR A 6 7.06 -5.65 33.79
CA TYR A 6 6.65 -4.26 33.68
C TYR A 6 7.55 -3.45 32.74
N ILE A 7 8.87 -3.62 32.85
CA ILE A 7 9.81 -2.95 31.92
C ILE A 7 9.56 -3.38 30.47
N ASN A 8 9.35 -4.67 30.21
CA ASN A 8 9.05 -5.15 28.86
C ASN A 8 7.75 -4.55 28.30
N LYS A 9 6.71 -4.37 29.14
CA LYS A 9 5.48 -3.67 28.75
C LYS A 9 5.76 -2.21 28.36
N ILE A 10 6.48 -1.47 29.22
CA ILE A 10 6.82 -0.07 28.94
C ILE A 10 7.62 0.06 27.65
N VAL A 11 8.65 -0.77 27.44
CA VAL A 11 9.47 -0.76 26.22
C VAL A 11 8.63 -1.03 24.98
N ARG A 12 7.73 -2.02 25.06
CA ARG A 12 6.82 -2.37 23.93
C ARG A 12 5.89 -1.22 23.57
N TYR A 13 5.20 -0.67 24.56
CA TYR A 13 4.22 0.41 24.30
C TYR A 13 4.89 1.72 23.91
N SER A 14 6.06 2.02 24.51
CA SER A 14 6.86 3.18 24.09
C SER A 14 7.31 3.08 22.62
N ALA A 15 7.71 1.90 22.16
CA ALA A 15 8.07 1.69 20.76
C ALA A 15 6.86 1.86 19.80
N ILE A 16 5.67 1.40 20.22
CA ILE A 16 4.42 1.61 19.46
C ILE A 16 4.14 3.10 19.34
N PHE A 17 4.20 3.84 20.46
CA PHE A 17 3.90 5.26 20.49
C PHE A 17 4.84 6.09 19.62
N ILE A 18 6.15 5.82 19.66
CA ILE A 18 7.13 6.50 18.81
C ILE A 18 6.81 6.25 17.32
N ASN A 19 6.53 5.01 16.94
CA ASN A 19 6.19 4.68 15.55
C ASN A 19 4.89 5.37 15.10
N GLU A 20 3.90 5.50 15.98
CA GLU A 20 2.67 6.24 15.69
C GLU A 20 2.95 7.74 15.50
N ILE A 21 3.73 8.36 16.38
CA ILE A 21 4.12 9.78 16.26
C ILE A 21 4.90 10.02 14.97
N GLU A 22 5.87 9.16 14.64
CA GLU A 22 6.62 9.27 13.38
C GLU A 22 5.70 9.12 12.16
N GLY A 23 4.77 8.16 12.20
CA GLY A 23 3.78 7.93 11.16
C GLY A 23 2.83 9.10 10.94
N PHE A 24 2.25 9.62 12.03
CA PHE A 24 1.33 10.78 11.97
C PHE A 24 2.05 12.09 11.61
N SER A 25 3.28 12.28 12.11
CA SER A 25 4.10 13.44 11.72
C SER A 25 4.46 13.43 10.23
N ALA A 26 4.72 12.26 9.66
CA ALA A 26 4.93 12.10 8.21
C ALA A 26 3.68 12.41 7.39
N LEU A 27 2.49 12.37 8.01
CA LEU A 27 1.20 12.71 7.42
C LEU A 27 0.77 14.16 7.71
N ASN A 28 1.65 14.98 8.34
CA ASN A 28 1.34 16.35 8.83
C ASN A 28 0.17 16.39 9.81
N GLN A 29 -0.10 15.30 10.54
CA GLN A 29 -1.14 15.21 11.57
C GLN A 29 -0.49 15.41 12.94
N TYR A 30 -0.35 16.67 13.36
CA TYR A 30 0.37 17.05 14.57
C TYR A 30 -0.45 16.98 15.86
N ASP A 31 -1.73 16.65 15.80
CA ASP A 31 -2.60 16.52 16.97
C ASP A 31 -2.09 15.45 17.96
N ILE A 32 -1.38 14.45 17.46
CA ILE A 32 -0.76 13.42 18.30
C ILE A 32 0.31 14.00 19.25
N ASN A 33 0.95 15.11 18.89
CA ASN A 33 1.93 15.77 19.77
C ASN A 33 1.25 16.37 21.01
N ILE A 34 0.02 16.93 20.83
CA ILE A 34 -0.78 17.45 21.94
C ILE A 34 -1.22 16.29 22.87
N HIS A 35 -1.58 15.14 22.30
CA HIS A 35 -1.86 13.94 23.09
C HIS A 35 -0.62 13.45 23.84
N ALA A 36 0.55 13.51 23.23
CA ALA A 36 1.81 13.15 23.87
C ALA A 36 2.14 14.04 25.09
N GLU A 37 1.88 15.34 24.99
CA GLU A 37 2.07 16.26 26.13
C GLU A 37 1.27 15.78 27.35
N ASN A 38 -0.03 15.52 27.18
CA ASN A 38 -0.89 15.04 28.25
C ASN A 38 -0.54 13.64 28.75
N PHE A 39 -0.14 12.74 27.86
CA PHE A 39 0.24 11.38 28.20
C PHE A 39 1.49 11.33 29.11
N TYR A 40 2.49 12.17 28.84
CA TYR A 40 3.73 12.16 29.63
C TYR A 40 3.62 12.87 30.98
N ILE A 41 2.57 13.62 31.28
CA ILE A 41 2.36 14.25 32.59
C ILE A 41 2.46 13.22 33.74
N PRO A 42 1.63 12.18 33.82
CA PRO A 42 1.70 11.23 34.92
C PRO A 42 3.01 10.41 34.90
N VAL A 43 3.61 10.18 33.75
CA VAL A 43 4.90 9.48 33.64
C VAL A 43 6.03 10.29 34.28
N PHE A 44 6.15 11.57 33.94
CA PHE A 44 7.18 12.47 34.50
C PHE A 44 6.89 12.81 35.95
N ASN A 45 5.62 12.95 36.35
CA ASN A 45 5.28 13.15 37.75
C ASN A 45 5.78 12.00 38.61
N GLU A 46 5.57 10.76 38.19
CA GLU A 46 6.03 9.59 38.95
C GLU A 46 7.55 9.42 38.88
N LEU A 47 8.18 9.70 37.73
CA LEU A 47 9.62 9.54 37.53
C LEU A 47 10.43 10.57 38.28
N PHE A 48 10.04 11.84 38.21
CA PHE A 48 10.79 12.97 38.81
C PHE A 48 10.16 13.52 40.07
N GLY A 49 9.03 12.97 40.51
CA GLY A 49 8.31 13.44 41.70
C GLY A 49 7.75 14.86 41.52
N LEU A 50 7.27 15.21 40.34
CA LEU A 50 6.73 16.50 39.97
C LEU A 50 5.19 16.55 40.10
N SER A 51 4.64 17.76 39.96
CA SER A 51 3.20 18.04 39.81
C SER A 51 2.98 18.90 38.57
N LEU A 52 3.22 18.31 37.40
CA LEU A 52 3.17 19.00 36.11
C LEU A 52 1.75 19.30 35.67
N GLU A 53 1.56 20.46 35.05
CA GLU A 53 0.35 20.86 34.35
C GLU A 53 0.68 21.13 32.89
N ASN A 54 -0.29 20.87 31.97
CA ASN A 54 -0.17 21.27 30.58
C ASN A 54 -0.49 22.76 30.45
N ILE A 55 0.52 23.57 30.22
CA ILE A 55 0.38 25.05 30.17
C ILE A 55 -0.25 25.52 28.87
N ASN A 56 -0.24 24.75 27.82
CA ASN A 56 -0.99 25.03 26.58
C ASN A 56 -2.51 24.97 26.81
N VAL A 57 -2.95 24.26 27.85
CA VAL A 57 -4.37 24.17 28.26
C VAL A 57 -4.71 25.18 29.40
N THR A 58 -3.82 25.27 30.40
CA THR A 58 -4.11 26.03 31.64
C THR A 58 -3.83 27.53 31.52
N GLN A 59 -2.84 27.94 30.71
CA GLN A 59 -2.43 29.31 30.57
C GLN A 59 -2.80 29.92 29.22
N LYS A 60 -2.15 29.49 28.15
CA LYS A 60 -2.37 30.05 26.81
C LYS A 60 -2.03 29.00 25.77
N ARG A 61 -2.89 28.82 24.76
CA ARG A 61 -2.63 27.96 23.62
C ARG A 61 -1.31 28.35 22.91
N ASN A 62 -0.46 27.37 22.64
CA ASN A 62 0.89 27.57 22.08
C ASN A 62 1.75 28.47 22.97
N PHE A 63 1.88 28.12 24.24
CA PHE A 63 2.77 28.80 25.16
C PHE A 63 4.22 28.69 24.66
N PRO A 64 5.02 29.78 24.73
CA PRO A 64 6.35 29.77 24.14
C PRO A 64 7.30 28.81 24.87
N ALA A 65 8.05 28.02 24.10
CA ALA A 65 9.19 27.19 24.51
C ALA A 65 8.92 26.03 25.49
N ILE A 66 7.77 25.91 26.13
CA ILE A 66 7.49 24.85 27.08
C ILE A 66 6.05 24.37 26.99
N ASP A 67 5.82 23.07 27.25
CA ASP A 67 4.50 22.46 27.18
C ASP A 67 3.95 22.12 28.57
N LEU A 68 4.83 21.66 29.48
CA LEU A 68 4.47 21.27 30.83
C LEU A 68 5.26 22.07 31.86
N ALA A 69 4.63 22.40 32.97
CA ALA A 69 5.27 23.13 34.07
C ALA A 69 4.83 22.64 35.44
N ASP A 70 5.78 22.58 36.36
CA ASP A 70 5.58 22.52 37.80
C ASP A 70 6.04 23.86 38.41
N PHE A 71 5.09 24.72 38.71
CA PHE A 71 5.37 26.07 39.26
C PHE A 71 5.90 26.04 40.68
N GLN A 72 5.59 24.98 41.46
CA GLN A 72 6.07 24.87 42.86
C GLN A 72 7.54 24.47 42.89
N LYS A 73 7.94 23.51 42.05
CA LYS A 73 9.30 23.05 41.90
C LYS A 73 10.10 23.82 40.85
N LYS A 74 9.47 24.78 40.20
CA LYS A 74 10.07 25.60 39.15
C LYS A 74 10.75 24.80 38.04
N VAL A 75 10.08 23.74 37.59
CA VAL A 75 10.53 22.86 36.52
C VAL A 75 9.63 23.01 35.31
N ALA A 76 10.24 23.24 34.15
CA ALA A 76 9.57 23.29 32.86
C ALA A 76 10.00 22.11 31.98
N ILE A 77 9.11 21.61 31.13
CA ILE A 77 9.39 20.55 30.16
C ILE A 77 8.84 20.94 28.80
N GLN A 78 9.69 20.87 27.78
CA GLN A 78 9.29 20.89 26.37
C GLN A 78 9.24 19.49 25.86
N ILE A 79 8.16 19.09 25.19
CA ILE A 79 7.99 17.81 24.52
C ILE A 79 8.02 18.02 23.01
N THR A 80 8.82 17.25 22.27
CA THR A 80 8.91 17.40 20.82
C THR A 80 9.20 16.07 20.13
N SER A 81 8.58 15.85 18.96
CA SER A 81 8.93 14.76 18.06
C SER A 81 10.09 15.12 17.11
N THR A 82 10.46 16.41 17.02
CA THR A 82 11.51 16.91 16.13
C THR A 82 12.89 16.62 16.73
N ASN A 83 13.61 15.68 16.10
CA ASN A 83 14.94 15.22 16.53
C ASN A 83 16.07 15.99 15.82
N THR A 84 16.17 17.29 16.09
CA THR A 84 17.25 18.14 15.52
C THR A 84 17.87 19.02 16.58
N SER A 85 19.19 19.28 16.48
CA SER A 85 19.87 20.23 17.35
C SER A 85 19.30 21.66 17.25
N GLN A 86 18.82 22.02 16.05
CA GLN A 86 18.22 23.32 15.82
C GLN A 86 16.96 23.51 16.68
N LYS A 87 16.09 22.50 16.79
CA LYS A 87 14.90 22.56 17.67
C LYS A 87 15.27 22.80 19.13
N VAL A 88 16.36 22.18 19.60
CA VAL A 88 16.84 22.40 20.97
C VAL A 88 17.31 23.86 21.16
N TYR A 89 18.10 24.38 20.21
CA TYR A 89 18.59 25.77 20.27
C TYR A 89 17.43 26.77 20.20
N ASP A 90 16.47 26.57 19.32
CA ASP A 90 15.30 27.44 19.18
C ASP A 90 14.44 27.42 20.45
N THR A 91 14.27 26.24 21.07
CA THR A 91 13.55 26.10 22.34
C THR A 91 14.24 26.92 23.44
N LEU A 92 15.56 26.75 23.63
CA LEU A 92 16.31 27.46 24.64
C LEU A 92 16.31 28.97 24.38
N LYS A 93 16.54 29.38 23.14
CA LYS A 93 16.48 30.80 22.75
C LYS A 93 15.12 31.40 23.08
N THR A 94 14.04 30.74 22.69
CA THR A 94 12.66 31.21 22.96
C THR A 94 12.37 31.23 24.47
N PHE A 95 12.90 30.29 25.23
CA PHE A 95 12.78 30.24 26.69
C PHE A 95 13.37 31.49 27.35
N PHE A 96 14.59 31.89 26.97
CA PHE A 96 15.26 33.07 27.53
C PHE A 96 14.72 34.36 26.95
N GLU A 97 14.35 34.43 25.68
CA GLU A 97 13.70 35.62 25.08
C GLU A 97 12.34 35.97 25.71
N ASN A 98 11.67 34.98 26.31
CA ASN A 98 10.40 35.20 27.01
C ASN A 98 10.57 35.30 28.54
N ASP A 99 11.80 35.47 29.03
CA ASP A 99 12.11 35.65 30.45
C ASP A 99 11.63 34.50 31.35
N LEU A 100 11.49 33.28 30.81
CA LEU A 100 10.92 32.13 31.54
C LEU A 100 11.86 31.62 32.66
N GLN A 101 13.17 31.90 32.60
CA GLN A 101 14.12 31.67 33.67
C GLN A 101 13.81 32.40 34.98
N LYS A 102 12.93 33.39 34.92
CA LYS A 102 12.43 34.07 36.16
C LYS A 102 11.45 33.20 36.95
N TYR A 103 10.82 32.23 36.26
CA TYR A 103 9.78 31.36 36.82
C TYR A 103 10.25 29.94 37.02
N PHE A 104 11.23 29.47 36.20
CA PHE A 104 11.71 28.10 36.20
C PHE A 104 13.22 28.05 36.38
N ASP A 105 13.65 27.26 37.35
CA ASP A 105 15.05 27.05 37.64
C ASP A 105 15.65 25.93 36.77
N VAL A 106 14.80 25.06 36.20
CA VAL A 106 15.20 23.92 35.36
C VAL A 106 14.29 23.80 34.17
N ILE A 107 14.84 23.58 32.97
CA ILE A 107 14.14 23.18 31.79
C ILE A 107 14.62 21.80 31.33
N TYR A 108 13.72 20.88 31.07
CA TYR A 108 13.98 19.63 30.35
C TYR A 108 13.42 19.69 28.93
N ILE A 109 14.15 19.09 27.98
CA ILE A 109 13.67 18.92 26.61
C ILE A 109 13.55 17.42 26.36
N TYR A 110 12.32 16.94 26.28
CA TYR A 110 12.04 15.53 25.97
C TYR A 110 11.80 15.36 24.49
N ILE A 111 12.62 14.52 23.85
CA ILE A 111 12.54 14.23 22.43
C ILE A 111 11.95 12.82 22.27
N ILE A 112 10.76 12.74 21.68
CA ILE A 112 10.06 11.47 21.46
C ILE A 112 10.69 10.74 20.28
N ASN A 113 11.90 10.24 20.47
CA ASN A 113 12.66 9.50 19.47
C ASN A 113 13.70 8.60 20.17
N ASN A 114 14.14 7.56 19.46
CA ASN A 114 15.21 6.66 19.94
C ASN A 114 16.62 7.09 19.51
N LYS A 115 16.76 8.20 18.80
CA LYS A 115 18.05 8.67 18.28
C LYS A 115 18.53 9.86 19.08
N ALA A 116 19.70 9.74 19.67
CA ALA A 116 20.36 10.84 20.36
C ALA A 116 20.64 12.01 19.40
N VAL A 117 20.33 13.23 19.85
CA VAL A 117 20.65 14.46 19.12
C VAL A 117 22.11 14.85 19.41
N LYS A 118 22.88 15.08 18.36
CA LYS A 118 24.24 15.62 18.53
C LYS A 118 24.18 17.12 18.79
N ILE A 119 24.57 17.52 19.98
CA ILE A 119 24.53 18.92 20.44
C ILE A 119 25.94 19.51 20.40
N ASN A 120 26.05 20.74 19.91
CA ASN A 120 27.26 21.53 20.04
C ASN A 120 27.15 22.38 21.33
N GLU A 121 27.96 22.02 22.35
CA GLU A 121 27.94 22.69 23.65
C GLU A 121 28.33 24.17 23.58
N ASN A 122 29.19 24.57 22.64
CA ASN A 122 29.56 25.98 22.46
C ASN A 122 28.36 26.83 22.08
N LYS A 123 27.50 26.33 21.19
CA LYS A 123 26.27 27.02 20.80
C LYS A 123 25.25 27.13 21.94
N ILE A 124 25.21 26.15 22.82
CA ILE A 124 24.38 26.20 24.02
C ILE A 124 24.90 27.28 24.98
N ASN A 125 26.20 27.32 25.21
CA ASN A 125 26.83 28.32 26.08
C ASN A 125 26.66 29.77 25.56
N GLU A 126 26.47 29.95 24.24
CA GLU A 126 26.16 31.26 23.67
C GLU A 126 24.68 31.70 23.90
N ILE A 127 23.78 30.73 24.11
CA ILE A 127 22.36 30.99 24.29
C ILE A 127 22.01 31.16 25.78
N ILE A 128 22.65 30.40 26.65
CA ILE A 128 22.31 30.31 28.05
C ILE A 128 23.03 31.43 28.86
N PRO A 129 22.31 32.24 29.67
CA PRO A 129 22.90 33.17 30.58
C PRO A 129 23.79 32.46 31.63
N SER A 130 24.88 33.10 32.03
CA SER A 130 25.86 32.53 33.00
C SER A 130 25.24 32.11 34.34
N GLU A 131 24.11 32.66 34.69
CA GLU A 131 23.39 32.40 35.93
C GLU A 131 22.45 31.18 35.85
N PHE A 132 22.21 30.61 34.67
CA PHE A 132 21.32 29.46 34.47
C PHE A 132 22.07 28.19 34.16
N THR A 133 21.77 27.11 34.88
CA THR A 133 22.44 25.84 34.70
C THR A 133 21.67 24.92 33.75
N PHE A 134 22.32 24.57 32.65
CA PHE A 134 21.78 23.60 31.71
C PHE A 134 22.89 22.67 31.23
N SER A 135 22.68 21.38 31.37
CA SER A 135 23.60 20.34 30.88
C SER A 135 22.88 19.49 29.81
N PRO A 136 23.37 19.46 28.56
CA PRO A 136 22.74 18.65 27.48
C PRO A 136 22.55 17.19 27.91
N ASN A 137 23.51 16.61 28.61
CA ASN A 137 23.46 15.20 29.04
C ASN A 137 22.44 14.92 30.15
N GLN A 138 21.98 15.95 30.87
CA GLN A 138 21.02 15.81 31.97
C GLN A 138 19.64 16.34 31.63
N ASN A 139 19.59 17.43 30.85
CA ASN A 139 18.38 18.18 30.58
C ASN A 139 17.72 17.82 29.23
N ILE A 140 18.45 17.17 28.31
CA ILE A 140 17.88 16.63 27.07
C ILE A 140 17.67 15.12 27.26
N ILE A 141 16.43 14.69 27.18
CA ILE A 141 16.00 13.32 27.44
C ILE A 141 15.42 12.76 26.16
N ASP A 142 16.00 11.71 25.59
CA ASP A 142 15.37 10.90 24.55
C ASP A 142 14.63 9.70 25.16
N ASN A 143 13.93 8.92 24.33
CA ASN A 143 13.22 7.76 24.82
C ASN A 143 14.14 6.69 25.43
N SER A 144 15.35 6.53 24.92
CA SER A 144 16.33 5.58 25.47
C SER A 144 16.77 5.97 26.86
N GLU A 145 16.97 7.27 27.10
CA GLU A 145 17.31 7.80 28.41
C GLU A 145 16.11 7.74 29.38
N LEU A 146 14.90 8.03 28.89
CA LEU A 146 13.67 7.84 29.68
C LEU A 146 13.54 6.40 30.17
N LEU A 147 13.72 5.42 29.28
CA LEU A 147 13.66 3.99 29.63
C LEU A 147 14.76 3.60 30.63
N ARG A 148 15.99 4.15 30.50
CA ARG A 148 17.07 3.95 31.47
C ARG A 148 16.71 4.49 32.84
N LYS A 149 16.16 5.71 32.91
CA LYS A 149 15.70 6.33 34.16
C LYS A 149 14.58 5.52 34.81
N ILE A 150 13.58 5.05 34.05
CA ILE A 150 12.52 4.17 34.57
C ILE A 150 13.12 2.85 35.09
N ASN A 151 14.03 2.24 34.34
CA ASN A 151 14.67 0.98 34.76
C ASN A 151 15.57 1.15 36.02
N SER A 152 16.07 2.36 36.27
CA SER A 152 16.89 2.64 37.48
C SER A 152 16.07 2.86 38.76
N LEU A 153 14.73 3.03 38.64
CA LEU A 153 13.86 3.18 39.80
C LEU A 153 13.94 1.95 40.70
N GLN A 154 14.15 2.16 41.99
CA GLN A 154 14.24 1.05 42.96
C GLN A 154 12.87 0.48 43.31
N SER A 155 11.83 1.30 43.33
CA SER A 155 10.47 0.91 43.67
C SER A 155 9.80 0.18 42.54
N ILE A 156 9.46 -1.09 42.72
CA ILE A 156 8.68 -1.89 41.78
C ILE A 156 7.28 -1.29 41.60
N ALA A 157 6.69 -0.73 42.66
CA ALA A 157 5.36 -0.11 42.60
C ALA A 157 5.32 1.10 41.66
N LYS A 158 6.38 1.92 41.62
CA LYS A 158 6.51 3.03 40.65
C LYS A 158 6.61 2.53 39.22
N ILE A 159 7.40 1.49 38.98
CA ILE A 159 7.54 0.88 37.66
C ILE A 159 6.21 0.25 37.21
N GLU A 160 5.50 -0.41 38.12
CA GLU A 160 4.17 -0.96 37.87
C GLU A 160 3.16 0.15 37.50
N TYR A 161 3.19 1.25 38.24
CA TYR A 161 2.31 2.38 37.98
C TYR A 161 2.54 2.99 36.60
N ILE A 162 3.82 3.23 36.25
CA ILE A 162 4.20 3.71 34.91
C ILE A 162 3.77 2.68 33.83
N ALA A 163 3.98 1.39 34.06
CA ALA A 163 3.54 0.36 33.12
C ALA A 163 2.02 0.37 32.91
N LYS A 164 1.23 0.62 33.97
CA LYS A 164 -0.23 0.77 33.89
C LYS A 164 -0.62 2.01 33.08
N ILE A 165 0.08 3.14 33.20
CA ILE A 165 -0.18 4.34 32.37
C ILE A 165 -0.02 3.98 30.88
N PHE A 166 1.11 3.35 30.52
CA PHE A 166 1.34 2.90 29.14
C PHE A 166 0.30 1.87 28.69
N GLU A 167 -0.06 0.93 29.57
CA GLU A 167 -1.03 -0.11 29.26
C GLU A 167 -2.43 0.47 29.06
N GLN A 168 -2.85 1.44 29.84
CA GLN A 168 -4.15 2.11 29.71
C GLN A 168 -4.29 2.87 28.41
N GLU A 169 -3.21 3.55 27.95
CA GLU A 169 -3.22 4.34 26.74
C GLU A 169 -3.09 3.47 25.48
N PHE A 170 -2.21 2.47 25.52
CA PHE A 170 -1.83 1.68 24.34
C PHE A 170 -2.33 0.23 24.37
N SER A 171 -2.95 -0.23 25.46
CA SER A 171 -3.58 -1.53 25.43
C SER A 171 -4.93 -1.45 24.72
N ASP A 172 -5.10 -2.29 23.74
CA ASP A 172 -6.41 -2.55 23.18
C ASP A 172 -7.21 -3.37 24.19
N VAL A 173 -7.97 -2.69 25.06
CA VAL A 173 -8.84 -3.33 26.07
C VAL A 173 -9.80 -4.32 25.41
N GLN A 174 -10.23 -4.04 24.18
CA GLN A 174 -11.06 -4.95 23.41
C GLN A 174 -10.27 -6.20 22.99
N LEU A 175 -8.97 -6.06 22.69
CA LEU A 175 -8.12 -7.21 22.40
C LEU A 175 -7.91 -8.10 23.63
N GLU A 176 -7.67 -7.49 24.80
CA GLU A 176 -7.53 -8.24 26.06
C GLU A 176 -8.85 -8.93 26.42
N LEU A 177 -9.98 -8.27 26.33
CA LEU A 177 -11.30 -8.87 26.52
C LEU A 177 -11.54 -10.02 25.53
N ARG A 178 -11.14 -9.87 24.27
CA ARG A 178 -11.25 -10.93 23.26
C ARG A 178 -10.31 -12.10 23.53
N LYS A 179 -9.07 -11.84 23.97
CA LYS A 179 -8.17 -12.91 24.40
C LYS A 179 -8.78 -13.71 25.55
N LEU A 180 -9.34 -13.02 26.55
CA LEU A 180 -10.04 -13.66 27.66
C LEU A 180 -11.23 -14.46 27.17
N THR A 181 -12.03 -13.90 26.25
CA THR A 181 -13.18 -14.58 25.64
C THR A 181 -12.73 -15.77 24.77
N TYR A 182 -11.63 -15.64 24.04
CA TYR A 182 -11.03 -16.75 23.28
C TYR A 182 -10.50 -17.84 24.21
N GLN A 183 -9.81 -17.47 25.30
CA GLN A 183 -9.32 -18.41 26.31
C GLN A 183 -10.47 -19.12 27.05
N SER A 184 -11.59 -18.44 27.27
CA SER A 184 -12.81 -19.03 27.83
C SER A 184 -13.56 -19.98 26.89
N GLY A 185 -13.14 -20.07 25.63
CA GLY A 185 -13.72 -20.94 24.61
C GLY A 185 -14.99 -20.41 23.95
N SER A 186 -15.51 -19.26 24.34
CA SER A 186 -16.76 -18.71 23.81
C SER A 186 -16.61 -18.17 22.37
N LEU A 187 -15.41 -17.73 21.95
CA LEU A 187 -15.13 -17.31 20.57
C LEU A 187 -14.82 -18.46 19.61
N LYS A 188 -14.56 -19.67 20.12
CA LYS A 188 -14.19 -20.83 19.27
C LYS A 188 -15.28 -21.24 18.27
N ASN A 189 -16.52 -20.85 18.52
CA ASN A 189 -17.67 -21.22 17.69
C ASN A 189 -18.17 -20.08 16.80
N GLU A 190 -17.55 -18.90 16.84
CA GLU A 190 -17.92 -17.81 15.93
C GLU A 190 -17.21 -17.98 14.59
N ALA A 191 -17.98 -17.97 13.52
CA ALA A 191 -17.47 -17.95 12.17
C ALA A 191 -17.30 -16.51 11.68
N GLU A 192 -16.23 -16.24 10.98
CA GLU A 192 -15.99 -14.94 10.35
C GLU A 192 -15.89 -15.10 8.83
N ASN A 193 -16.58 -14.22 8.12
CA ASN A 193 -16.46 -14.15 6.67
C ASN A 193 -15.44 -13.08 6.26
N ILE A 194 -14.32 -13.49 5.72
CA ILE A 194 -13.34 -12.60 5.13
C ILE A 194 -13.45 -12.64 3.61
N PHE A 195 -13.02 -11.57 2.96
CA PHE A 195 -12.99 -11.45 1.51
C PHE A 195 -11.54 -11.29 1.05
N PRO A 196 -10.82 -12.39 0.86
CA PRO A 196 -9.45 -12.33 0.36
C PRO A 196 -9.44 -11.79 -1.07
N ASN A 197 -8.34 -11.18 -1.49
CA ASN A 197 -8.16 -10.69 -2.86
C ASN A 197 -7.89 -11.82 -3.87
N LEU A 198 -8.57 -12.94 -3.68
CA LEU A 198 -8.52 -14.16 -4.47
C LEU A 198 -9.83 -14.35 -5.20
N LEU A 199 -9.78 -14.57 -6.50
CA LEU A 199 -10.94 -14.97 -7.30
C LEU A 199 -10.67 -16.35 -7.87
N GLY A 200 -11.61 -17.26 -7.74
CA GLY A 200 -11.52 -18.58 -8.36
C GLY A 200 -11.45 -18.48 -9.87
N VAL A 201 -10.69 -19.37 -10.49
CA VAL A 201 -10.47 -19.40 -11.94
C VAL A 201 -10.81 -20.78 -12.48
N ASN A 202 -11.66 -20.85 -13.52
CA ASN A 202 -11.83 -22.07 -14.31
C ASN A 202 -11.16 -21.90 -15.68
N PHE A 203 -10.58 -22.98 -16.16
CA PHE A 203 -9.96 -23.12 -17.47
C PHE A 203 -10.21 -24.53 -18.00
N PRO A 204 -9.95 -24.83 -19.30
CA PRO A 204 -10.10 -26.18 -19.87
C PRO A 204 -9.25 -27.22 -19.11
N VAL A 205 -9.74 -28.44 -19.05
CA VAL A 205 -9.05 -29.58 -18.42
C VAL A 205 -7.76 -29.90 -19.17
N SER A 206 -7.76 -29.73 -20.48
CA SER A 206 -6.63 -30.04 -21.35
C SER A 206 -6.02 -28.80 -21.98
N LEU A 207 -4.73 -28.84 -22.24
CA LEU A 207 -3.99 -27.93 -23.10
C LEU A 207 -3.35 -28.69 -24.26
N TYR A 208 -3.05 -27.97 -25.33
CA TYR A 208 -2.42 -28.49 -26.52
C TYR A 208 -0.98 -28.04 -26.65
N LYS A 209 -0.08 -28.92 -27.12
CA LYS A 209 1.28 -28.53 -27.52
C LYS A 209 1.55 -29.00 -28.95
N ALA A 210 2.40 -28.25 -29.66
CA ALA A 210 2.94 -28.63 -30.95
C ALA A 210 4.29 -27.98 -31.20
N GLN A 211 5.11 -28.53 -32.08
CA GLN A 211 6.33 -27.90 -32.56
C GLN A 211 6.01 -26.82 -33.59
N LEU A 212 6.86 -25.77 -33.66
CA LEU A 212 6.73 -24.73 -34.65
C LEU A 212 7.15 -25.24 -36.04
N ASN A 213 6.40 -24.82 -37.05
CA ASN A 213 6.73 -24.95 -38.46
C ASN A 213 6.67 -23.58 -39.13
N ILE A 214 7.71 -22.77 -38.95
CA ILE A 214 7.82 -21.40 -39.47
C ILE A 214 9.18 -21.24 -40.18
N ASP A 215 9.21 -20.45 -41.22
CA ASP A 215 10.42 -19.98 -41.85
C ASP A 215 10.97 -18.76 -41.08
N GLU A 216 11.91 -19.02 -40.15
CA GLU A 216 12.49 -18.02 -39.28
C GLU A 216 13.29 -16.96 -40.06
N GLU A 217 13.96 -17.37 -41.17
CA GLU A 217 14.79 -16.51 -41.98
C GLU A 217 13.91 -15.46 -42.73
N SER A 218 12.93 -15.95 -43.49
CA SER A 218 11.97 -15.11 -44.20
C SER A 218 11.24 -14.14 -43.25
N LEU A 219 10.80 -14.60 -42.08
CA LEU A 219 10.13 -13.74 -41.09
C LEU A 219 11.06 -12.68 -40.49
N SER A 220 12.33 -13.02 -40.32
CA SER A 220 13.36 -12.07 -39.83
C SER A 220 13.63 -10.98 -40.85
N ASP A 221 13.72 -11.34 -42.12
CA ASP A 221 13.91 -10.39 -43.24
C ASP A 221 12.74 -9.42 -43.34
N GLU A 222 11.50 -9.91 -43.28
CA GLU A 222 10.30 -9.08 -43.26
C GLU A 222 10.29 -8.08 -42.09
N LEU A 223 10.68 -8.54 -40.90
CA LEU A 223 10.77 -7.66 -39.73
C LEU A 223 11.88 -6.61 -39.86
N ASN A 224 13.02 -6.97 -40.47
CA ASN A 224 14.11 -6.03 -40.71
C ASN A 224 13.74 -5.02 -41.78
N GLN A 225 13.09 -5.43 -42.88
CA GLN A 225 12.53 -4.49 -43.88
C GLN A 225 11.57 -3.48 -43.24
N TYR A 226 10.68 -3.93 -42.37
CA TYR A 226 9.81 -3.03 -41.62
C TYR A 226 10.59 -2.08 -40.71
N LEU A 227 11.61 -2.55 -39.97
CA LEU A 227 12.44 -1.71 -39.10
C LEU A 227 13.19 -0.66 -39.89
N THR A 228 13.80 -1.04 -41.02
CA THR A 228 14.51 -0.12 -41.93
C THR A 228 13.56 0.93 -42.49
N GLY A 229 12.34 0.53 -42.90
CA GLY A 229 11.30 1.42 -43.38
C GLY A 229 10.86 2.51 -42.39
N ILE A 230 11.00 2.26 -41.09
CA ILE A 230 10.73 3.23 -40.00
C ILE A 230 12.00 3.87 -39.43
N GLY A 231 13.14 3.76 -40.11
CA GLY A 231 14.40 4.39 -39.72
C GLY A 231 15.11 3.74 -38.53
N LYS A 232 14.79 2.47 -38.21
CA LYS A 232 15.46 1.71 -37.13
C LYS A 232 16.52 0.79 -37.72
N ARG A 233 17.52 0.44 -36.90
CA ARG A 233 18.57 -0.52 -37.24
C ARG A 233 18.04 -1.93 -37.35
N GLU A 234 18.59 -2.72 -38.22
CA GLU A 234 18.35 -4.16 -38.34
C GLU A 234 18.80 -4.89 -37.08
N ILE A 235 18.09 -5.99 -36.81
CA ILE A 235 18.34 -6.87 -35.66
C ILE A 235 18.86 -8.20 -36.19
N LYS A 236 20.05 -8.60 -35.75
CA LYS A 236 20.70 -9.85 -36.21
C LYS A 236 19.90 -11.11 -35.83
N LYS A 237 19.24 -11.11 -34.66
CA LYS A 237 18.47 -12.27 -34.19
C LYS A 237 17.23 -11.80 -33.42
N PHE A 238 16.07 -12.20 -33.89
CA PHE A 238 14.80 -11.97 -33.19
C PHE A 238 14.54 -13.09 -32.19
N ARG A 239 13.77 -12.76 -31.13
CA ARG A 239 13.22 -13.77 -30.24
C ARG A 239 12.13 -14.56 -30.98
N THR A 240 12.10 -15.88 -30.82
CA THR A 240 11.11 -16.77 -31.47
C THR A 240 9.66 -16.29 -31.24
N GLU A 241 9.31 -15.81 -30.05
CA GLU A 241 7.98 -15.23 -29.81
C GLU A 241 7.63 -14.06 -30.76
N LYS A 242 8.61 -13.26 -31.17
CA LYS A 242 8.37 -12.15 -32.11
C LYS A 242 8.15 -12.66 -33.52
N LEU A 243 8.85 -13.71 -33.91
CA LEU A 243 8.65 -14.39 -35.19
C LEU A 243 7.27 -15.06 -35.24
N ILE A 244 6.85 -15.76 -34.18
CA ILE A 244 5.52 -16.34 -34.05
C ILE A 244 4.45 -15.25 -34.23
N LYS A 245 4.58 -14.12 -33.55
CA LYS A 245 3.64 -13.00 -33.68
C LYS A 245 3.61 -12.44 -35.10
N GLN A 246 4.73 -12.39 -35.79
CA GLN A 246 4.81 -11.96 -37.17
C GLN A 246 4.13 -12.98 -38.10
N ALA A 247 4.36 -14.26 -37.91
CA ALA A 247 3.72 -15.33 -38.65
C ALA A 247 2.18 -15.30 -38.46
N LEU A 248 1.70 -15.15 -37.23
CA LEU A 248 0.26 -15.08 -36.93
C LEU A 248 -0.41 -13.86 -37.58
N ARG A 249 0.29 -12.72 -37.73
CA ARG A 249 -0.24 -11.54 -38.41
C ARG A 249 -0.61 -11.79 -39.87
N LYS A 250 0.11 -12.71 -40.55
CA LYS A 250 -0.22 -13.12 -41.92
C LYS A 250 -1.60 -13.76 -42.01
N TYR A 251 -2.06 -14.35 -40.91
CA TYR A 251 -3.39 -14.96 -40.78
C TYR A 251 -4.38 -14.06 -40.00
N TYR A 252 -4.11 -12.75 -39.96
CA TYR A 252 -4.94 -11.74 -39.30
C TYR A 252 -5.20 -12.00 -37.82
N SER A 253 -4.42 -12.88 -37.20
CA SER A 253 -4.55 -13.15 -35.75
C SER A 253 -3.69 -12.20 -34.91
N LYS A 254 -4.31 -11.70 -33.85
CA LYS A 254 -3.66 -10.89 -32.80
C LYS A 254 -3.73 -11.58 -31.44
N ASN A 255 -4.14 -12.84 -31.41
CA ASN A 255 -4.26 -13.59 -30.17
C ASN A 255 -2.88 -13.85 -29.56
N ASP A 256 -2.79 -13.72 -28.24
CA ASP A 256 -1.55 -13.86 -27.48
C ASP A 256 -1.70 -14.88 -26.31
N ASP A 257 -2.71 -15.77 -26.39
CA ASP A 257 -3.04 -16.79 -25.42
C ASP A 257 -2.31 -18.11 -25.66
N TRP A 258 -1.03 -18.01 -25.95
CA TRP A 258 -0.11 -19.10 -26.14
C TRP A 258 1.25 -18.78 -25.50
N VAL A 259 2.02 -19.81 -25.16
CA VAL A 259 3.38 -19.69 -24.63
C VAL A 259 4.31 -20.55 -25.46
N PHE A 260 5.46 -20.02 -25.84
CA PHE A 260 6.55 -20.80 -26.43
C PHE A 260 7.59 -21.10 -25.35
N PHE A 261 7.82 -22.38 -25.12
CA PHE A 261 8.82 -22.86 -24.17
C PHE A 261 9.60 -24.02 -24.77
N GLU A 262 10.91 -23.98 -24.67
CA GLU A 262 11.81 -24.91 -25.34
C GLU A 262 11.61 -24.96 -26.88
N LYS A 263 10.96 -25.96 -27.40
CA LYS A 263 10.65 -26.09 -28.83
C LYS A 263 9.15 -26.14 -29.10
N TRP A 264 8.34 -25.99 -28.07
CA TRP A 264 6.92 -26.22 -28.11
C TRP A 264 6.12 -24.93 -27.90
N ILE A 265 5.03 -24.84 -28.65
CA ILE A 265 3.94 -23.89 -28.35
C ILE A 265 2.92 -24.60 -27.46
N TYR A 266 2.44 -23.90 -26.44
CA TYR A 266 1.43 -24.38 -25.50
C TYR A 266 0.25 -23.41 -25.50
N THR A 267 -0.98 -23.94 -25.57
CA THR A 267 -2.22 -23.12 -25.60
C THR A 267 -3.43 -23.97 -25.18
N PHE A 268 -4.50 -23.32 -24.72
CA PHE A 268 -5.79 -23.98 -24.54
C PHE A 268 -6.60 -24.11 -25.83
N ARG A 269 -6.14 -23.52 -26.95
CA ARG A 269 -6.77 -23.64 -28.25
C ARG A 269 -6.54 -25.01 -28.84
N ASP A 270 -7.58 -25.60 -29.40
CA ASP A 270 -7.44 -26.85 -30.15
C ASP A 270 -6.59 -26.61 -31.41
N LEU A 271 -5.37 -27.11 -31.39
CA LEU A 271 -4.44 -26.95 -32.50
C LEU A 271 -4.78 -27.85 -33.72
N SER A 272 -5.70 -28.79 -33.56
CA SER A 272 -6.21 -29.60 -34.66
C SER A 272 -7.29 -28.89 -35.48
N ASP A 273 -7.91 -27.83 -34.94
CA ASP A 273 -8.88 -27.05 -35.67
C ASP A 273 -8.19 -26.12 -36.70
N ASN A 274 -8.42 -26.43 -37.97
CA ASN A 274 -7.87 -25.68 -39.10
C ASN A 274 -8.37 -24.19 -39.15
N LYS A 275 -9.37 -23.79 -38.36
CA LYS A 275 -9.81 -22.40 -38.24
C LYS A 275 -8.93 -21.59 -37.31
N GLU A 276 -8.20 -22.24 -36.41
CA GLU A 276 -7.28 -21.57 -35.53
C GLU A 276 -6.02 -21.10 -36.28
N ALA A 277 -5.64 -19.84 -36.11
CA ALA A 277 -4.45 -19.30 -36.78
C ALA A 277 -3.15 -20.02 -36.36
N LEU A 278 -3.09 -20.53 -35.15
CA LEU A 278 -1.94 -21.29 -34.64
C LEU A 278 -1.72 -22.59 -35.42
N SER A 279 -2.79 -23.24 -35.90
CA SER A 279 -2.67 -24.48 -36.69
C SER A 279 -1.87 -24.30 -38.01
N ARG A 280 -1.75 -23.06 -38.48
CA ARG A 280 -1.04 -22.71 -39.73
C ARG A 280 0.47 -22.57 -39.59
N ILE A 281 0.98 -22.52 -38.36
CA ILE A 281 2.39 -22.22 -38.05
C ILE A 281 3.05 -23.33 -37.23
N ILE A 282 2.39 -24.47 -37.11
CA ILE A 282 2.87 -25.61 -36.36
C ILE A 282 3.01 -26.85 -37.26
N ASP A 283 3.78 -27.81 -36.79
CA ASP A 283 3.83 -29.15 -37.39
C ASP A 283 2.65 -29.96 -36.84
N ALA A 284 1.67 -30.23 -37.72
CA ALA A 284 0.45 -30.97 -37.37
C ALA A 284 0.73 -32.39 -36.86
N GLY A 285 1.83 -33.01 -37.29
CA GLY A 285 2.24 -34.36 -36.84
C GLY A 285 2.71 -34.39 -35.36
N THR A 286 2.95 -33.23 -34.76
CA THR A 286 3.46 -33.12 -33.41
C THR A 286 2.41 -32.67 -32.36
N ILE A 287 1.18 -32.47 -32.80
CA ILE A 287 0.09 -32.04 -31.90
C ILE A 287 -0.13 -33.11 -30.83
N THR A 288 -0.14 -32.67 -29.60
CA THR A 288 -0.41 -33.50 -28.43
C THR A 288 -1.32 -32.77 -27.49
N GLU A 289 -2.39 -33.41 -27.06
CA GLU A 289 -3.24 -32.98 -25.96
C GLU A 289 -2.67 -33.45 -24.64
N ILE A 290 -2.64 -32.60 -23.62
CA ILE A 290 -2.06 -32.86 -22.29
C ILE A 290 -3.07 -32.43 -21.23
N ASP A 291 -3.28 -33.25 -20.22
CA ASP A 291 -4.01 -32.88 -19.03
C ASP A 291 -3.29 -31.75 -18.30
N CYS A 292 -4.06 -30.74 -17.86
CA CYS A 292 -3.48 -29.57 -17.20
C CYS A 292 -2.84 -29.91 -15.86
N ASP A 293 -3.46 -30.80 -15.08
CA ASP A 293 -2.99 -31.21 -13.76
C ASP A 293 -1.66 -31.96 -13.88
N ASP A 294 -1.55 -32.87 -14.84
CA ASP A 294 -0.31 -33.55 -15.16
C ASP A 294 0.78 -32.59 -15.63
N PHE A 295 0.40 -31.60 -16.43
CA PHE A 295 1.35 -30.63 -16.96
C PHE A 295 1.99 -29.75 -15.88
N TYR A 296 1.19 -29.06 -15.04
CA TYR A 296 1.76 -28.13 -14.07
C TYR A 296 2.33 -28.81 -12.83
N SER A 297 1.95 -30.06 -12.55
CA SER A 297 2.49 -30.82 -11.43
C SER A 297 3.81 -31.54 -11.77
N ALA A 298 4.20 -31.59 -13.05
CA ALA A 298 5.40 -32.31 -13.49
C ALA A 298 6.69 -31.74 -12.84
N ASN A 299 6.86 -30.44 -12.79
CA ASN A 299 7.93 -29.74 -12.07
C ASN A 299 7.67 -28.24 -12.00
N GLU A 300 8.53 -27.48 -11.27
CA GLU A 300 8.42 -26.03 -11.11
C GLU A 300 8.48 -25.24 -12.41
N ASP A 301 9.22 -25.67 -13.41
CA ASP A 301 9.34 -24.95 -14.69
C ASP A 301 8.03 -25.06 -15.47
N TYR A 302 7.39 -26.23 -15.51
CA TYR A 302 6.09 -26.40 -16.11
C TYR A 302 4.98 -25.67 -15.35
N GLU A 303 5.06 -25.61 -14.04
CA GLU A 303 4.14 -24.75 -13.26
C GLU A 303 4.30 -23.26 -13.62
N ARG A 304 5.54 -22.78 -13.79
CA ARG A 304 5.81 -21.39 -14.25
C ARG A 304 5.30 -21.15 -15.68
N VAL A 305 5.48 -22.12 -16.58
CA VAL A 305 4.93 -22.06 -17.94
C VAL A 305 3.42 -22.00 -17.89
N PHE A 306 2.77 -22.82 -17.06
CA PHE A 306 1.33 -22.85 -16.90
C PHE A 306 0.79 -21.50 -16.35
N LYS A 307 1.41 -20.92 -15.35
CA LYS A 307 1.08 -19.58 -14.85
C LYS A 307 1.19 -18.52 -15.96
N ASN A 308 2.14 -18.67 -16.87
CA ASN A 308 2.27 -17.78 -18.03
C ASN A 308 1.16 -18.01 -19.07
N ILE A 309 0.74 -19.25 -19.31
CA ILE A 309 -0.41 -19.58 -20.15
C ILE A 309 -1.66 -18.93 -19.57
N LEU A 310 -1.94 -19.15 -18.29
CA LEU A 310 -3.09 -18.52 -17.60
C LEU A 310 -3.06 -17.00 -17.71
N ARG A 311 -1.90 -16.37 -17.47
CA ARG A 311 -1.76 -14.91 -17.55
C ARG A 311 -2.03 -14.38 -18.97
N ARG A 312 -1.55 -15.08 -20.02
CA ARG A 312 -1.78 -14.66 -21.42
C ARG A 312 -3.23 -14.86 -21.82
N THR A 313 -3.79 -16.01 -21.46
CA THR A 313 -5.21 -16.35 -21.67
C THR A 313 -6.12 -15.34 -20.96
N PHE A 314 -5.79 -14.99 -19.71
CA PHE A 314 -6.46 -13.94 -18.97
C PHE A 314 -6.29 -12.57 -19.64
N GLY A 315 -5.16 -12.33 -20.29
CA GLY A 315 -4.95 -11.11 -21.09
C GLY A 315 -5.93 -10.98 -22.25
N GLU A 316 -6.18 -12.07 -22.98
CA GLU A 316 -7.18 -12.08 -24.05
C GLU A 316 -8.62 -11.92 -23.51
N PHE A 317 -8.93 -12.59 -22.40
CA PHE A 317 -10.18 -12.38 -21.68
C PHE A 317 -10.34 -10.89 -21.27
N CYS A 318 -9.32 -10.27 -20.70
CA CYS A 318 -9.34 -8.86 -20.28
C CYS A 318 -9.57 -7.90 -21.44
N LYS A 319 -9.08 -8.20 -22.65
CA LYS A 319 -9.37 -7.39 -23.86
C LYS A 319 -10.86 -7.31 -24.14
N THR A 320 -11.62 -8.38 -23.94
CA THR A 320 -13.08 -8.39 -24.10
C THR A 320 -13.79 -7.45 -23.10
N LYS A 321 -13.12 -7.14 -21.99
CA LYS A 321 -13.59 -6.23 -20.94
C LYS A 321 -13.01 -4.81 -21.08
N GLY A 322 -12.28 -4.51 -22.17
CA GLY A 322 -11.63 -3.22 -22.36
C GLY A 322 -10.44 -2.97 -21.45
N ILE A 323 -9.80 -4.04 -20.99
CA ILE A 323 -8.58 -4.01 -20.15
C ILE A 323 -7.43 -4.59 -20.97
N GLU A 324 -6.28 -3.92 -20.95
CA GLU A 324 -5.07 -4.33 -21.68
C GLU A 324 -3.93 -4.68 -20.73
N TRP A 325 -3.03 -5.55 -21.20
CA TRP A 325 -1.78 -5.84 -20.52
C TRP A 325 -0.72 -4.79 -20.84
N PHE A 326 -0.19 -4.13 -19.80
CA PHE A 326 0.92 -3.20 -19.93
C PHE A 326 2.22 -3.86 -19.44
N GLY A 327 2.94 -4.50 -20.37
CA GLY A 327 4.09 -5.36 -20.07
C GLY A 327 5.25 -4.65 -19.39
N LYS A 328 5.49 -3.34 -19.65
CA LYS A 328 6.54 -2.56 -18.99
C LYS A 328 6.41 -2.52 -17.47
N LYS A 329 5.17 -2.53 -16.95
CA LYS A 329 4.87 -2.49 -15.51
C LYS A 329 4.30 -3.80 -14.97
N LYS A 330 4.07 -4.77 -15.83
CA LYS A 330 3.43 -6.05 -15.48
C LYS A 330 2.07 -5.84 -14.79
N ILE A 331 1.23 -4.96 -15.34
CA ILE A 331 -0.11 -4.66 -14.85
C ILE A 331 -1.15 -4.80 -15.95
N PHE A 332 -2.39 -5.06 -15.56
CA PHE A 332 -3.57 -4.88 -16.39
C PHE A 332 -4.17 -3.51 -16.10
N ARG A 333 -4.56 -2.76 -17.12
CA ARG A 333 -5.17 -1.43 -16.98
C ARG A 333 -6.32 -1.26 -17.94
N PHE A 334 -7.30 -0.44 -17.62
CA PHE A 334 -8.33 -0.05 -18.57
C PHE A 334 -7.70 0.69 -19.75
N ALA A 335 -8.01 0.20 -20.96
CA ALA A 335 -7.51 0.77 -22.20
C ALA A 335 -8.35 1.99 -22.59
N ASN A 336 -7.65 3.06 -23.01
CA ASN A 336 -8.30 4.21 -23.63
C ASN A 336 -8.56 3.95 -25.14
N ASN A 337 -9.45 4.70 -25.72
CA ASN A 337 -9.55 4.76 -27.18
C ASN A 337 -8.37 5.59 -27.72
N TYR A 338 -7.49 4.96 -28.48
CA TYR A 338 -6.25 5.61 -28.94
C TYR A 338 -6.48 6.68 -30.02
N ASP A 339 -7.57 6.53 -30.77
CA ASP A 339 -7.96 7.51 -31.80
C ASP A 339 -8.63 8.75 -31.20
N ASN A 340 -9.36 8.55 -30.10
CA ASN A 340 -10.04 9.62 -29.37
C ASN A 340 -10.02 9.35 -27.86
N PRO A 341 -8.91 9.65 -27.16
CA PRO A 341 -8.76 9.42 -25.74
C PRO A 341 -9.78 10.23 -24.93
N SER A 342 -10.49 9.55 -24.04
CA SER A 342 -11.55 10.17 -23.25
C SER A 342 -11.71 9.51 -21.88
N GLU A 343 -12.43 10.17 -20.99
CA GLU A 343 -12.84 9.62 -19.72
C GLU A 343 -13.80 8.45 -19.91
N LYS A 344 -13.71 7.44 -19.05
CA LYS A 344 -14.53 6.25 -19.16
C LYS A 344 -15.13 5.88 -17.79
N ARG A 345 -16.45 5.74 -17.80
CA ARG A 345 -17.21 5.24 -16.65
C ARG A 345 -17.87 3.92 -17.00
N ILE A 346 -17.86 2.99 -16.06
CA ILE A 346 -18.43 1.65 -16.25
C ILE A 346 -19.53 1.44 -15.22
N LYS A 347 -20.71 1.03 -15.68
CA LYS A 347 -21.76 0.51 -14.81
C LYS A 347 -21.41 -0.93 -14.43
N TRP A 348 -21.56 -1.28 -13.18
CA TRP A 348 -21.35 -2.62 -12.68
C TRP A 348 -22.38 -2.98 -11.63
N LYS A 349 -22.64 -4.25 -11.46
CA LYS A 349 -23.65 -4.77 -10.53
C LYS A 349 -22.97 -5.64 -9.48
N GLY A 350 -22.98 -5.17 -8.23
CA GLY A 350 -22.70 -5.99 -7.07
C GLY A 350 -24.02 -6.30 -6.34
N LYS A 351 -24.09 -6.02 -5.05
CA LYS A 351 -25.38 -6.08 -4.31
C LYS A 351 -26.37 -5.01 -4.82
N LYS A 352 -25.85 -3.88 -5.30
CA LYS A 352 -26.59 -2.79 -5.95
C LYS A 352 -25.86 -2.40 -7.22
N GLU A 353 -26.58 -1.74 -8.15
CA GLU A 353 -25.95 -1.12 -9.32
C GLU A 353 -25.12 0.09 -8.88
N ALA A 354 -23.94 0.23 -9.45
CA ALA A 354 -23.03 1.33 -9.21
C ALA A 354 -22.29 1.73 -10.50
N THR A 355 -21.74 2.92 -10.52
CA THR A 355 -20.89 3.40 -11.61
C THR A 355 -19.48 3.63 -11.08
N LYS A 356 -18.47 3.18 -11.82
CA LYS A 356 -17.05 3.40 -11.50
C LYS A 356 -16.36 4.14 -12.63
N THR A 357 -15.70 5.24 -12.30
CA THR A 357 -14.78 5.91 -13.22
C THR A 357 -13.50 5.09 -13.30
N VAL A 358 -13.21 4.54 -14.48
CA VAL A 358 -12.06 3.68 -14.73
C VAL A 358 -10.96 4.40 -15.51
N ILE A 359 -11.30 5.49 -16.19
CA ILE A 359 -10.36 6.41 -16.82
C ILE A 359 -10.84 7.83 -16.53
N SER A 360 -9.98 8.65 -15.94
CA SER A 360 -10.23 10.07 -15.71
C SER A 360 -9.11 10.92 -16.31
N ALA A 361 -9.46 12.09 -16.84
CA ALA A 361 -8.49 13.05 -17.35
C ALA A 361 -8.01 13.96 -16.20
N ILE A 362 -6.71 14.10 -16.07
CA ILE A 362 -6.08 15.11 -15.23
C ILE A 362 -5.85 16.34 -16.09
N ARG A 363 -6.40 17.46 -15.65
CA ARG A 363 -6.43 18.71 -16.43
C ARG A 363 -5.68 19.81 -15.71
N TYR A 364 -5.12 20.72 -16.47
CA TYR A 364 -4.51 21.92 -15.94
C TYR A 364 -5.58 22.97 -15.59
N LYS A 365 -5.52 23.54 -14.39
CA LYS A 365 -6.58 24.44 -13.90
C LYS A 365 -6.75 25.72 -14.71
N LYS A 366 -5.65 26.30 -15.24
CA LYS A 366 -5.71 27.62 -15.88
C LYS A 366 -6.47 27.61 -17.21
N ASP A 367 -6.29 26.57 -18.01
CA ASP A 367 -6.81 26.50 -19.38
C ASP A 367 -7.55 25.18 -19.68
N ASN A 368 -7.70 24.33 -18.67
CA ASN A 368 -8.44 23.08 -18.75
C ASN A 368 -7.89 22.04 -19.76
N HIS A 369 -6.64 22.20 -20.25
CA HIS A 369 -6.04 21.19 -21.14
C HIS A 369 -5.72 19.90 -20.38
N ILE A 370 -5.76 18.77 -21.10
CA ILE A 370 -5.44 17.46 -20.51
C ILE A 370 -3.94 17.31 -20.35
N ILE A 371 -3.47 17.05 -19.12
CA ILE A 371 -2.07 16.74 -18.81
C ILE A 371 -1.79 15.25 -19.04
N CYS A 372 -2.66 14.39 -18.53
CA CYS A 372 -2.55 12.94 -18.65
C CYS A 372 -3.89 12.27 -18.30
N PHE A 373 -3.99 10.96 -18.56
CA PHE A 373 -5.12 10.15 -18.12
C PHE A 373 -4.69 9.25 -16.97
N ARG A 374 -5.54 9.15 -15.94
CA ARG A 374 -5.45 8.19 -14.85
C ARG A 374 -6.32 6.98 -15.16
N ASN A 375 -5.70 5.82 -15.29
CA ASN A 375 -6.36 4.57 -15.65
C ASN A 375 -6.36 3.64 -14.44
N LEU A 376 -7.54 3.14 -14.04
CA LEU A 376 -7.63 2.11 -13.03
C LEU A 376 -6.96 0.83 -13.55
N ALA A 377 -6.16 0.20 -12.70
CA ALA A 377 -5.29 -0.91 -13.06
C ALA A 377 -5.19 -1.92 -11.91
N PHE A 378 -4.58 -3.07 -12.17
CA PHE A 378 -4.26 -4.05 -11.13
C PHE A 378 -3.05 -4.89 -11.51
N HIS A 379 -2.31 -5.34 -10.50
CA HIS A 379 -1.38 -6.46 -10.61
C HIS A 379 -2.16 -7.75 -10.43
N CYS A 380 -1.75 -8.81 -11.12
CA CYS A 380 -2.28 -10.13 -10.88
C CYS A 380 -1.19 -11.18 -10.77
N ALA A 381 -1.48 -12.23 -10.01
CA ALA A 381 -0.71 -13.46 -9.94
C ALA A 381 -1.66 -14.66 -9.91
N PHE A 382 -1.24 -15.79 -10.49
CA PHE A 382 -1.98 -17.04 -10.40
C PHE A 382 -1.32 -17.93 -9.35
N ILE A 383 -2.12 -18.51 -8.48
CA ILE A 383 -1.68 -19.41 -7.41
C ILE A 383 -2.58 -20.63 -7.36
N ASN A 384 -1.98 -21.77 -7.00
CA ASN A 384 -2.69 -23.00 -6.73
C ASN A 384 -2.76 -23.21 -5.20
N ILE A 385 -3.95 -23.47 -4.68
CA ILE A 385 -4.20 -23.79 -3.27
C ILE A 385 -5.13 -25.00 -3.25
N ASP A 386 -4.69 -26.11 -2.68
CA ASP A 386 -5.46 -27.35 -2.60
C ASP A 386 -6.07 -27.75 -3.95
N SER A 387 -5.23 -27.82 -4.99
CA SER A 387 -5.61 -28.19 -6.37
C SER A 387 -6.65 -27.26 -7.01
N LYS A 388 -6.88 -26.07 -6.44
CA LYS A 388 -7.75 -25.04 -7.00
C LYS A 388 -6.93 -23.83 -7.39
N TRP A 389 -7.19 -23.32 -8.57
CA TRP A 389 -6.49 -22.13 -9.07
C TRP A 389 -7.24 -20.85 -8.77
N TYR A 390 -6.48 -19.86 -8.35
CA TYR A 390 -6.98 -18.53 -8.04
C TYR A 390 -6.14 -17.47 -8.74
N ILE A 391 -6.80 -16.37 -9.08
CA ILE A 391 -6.12 -15.14 -9.46
C ILE A 391 -6.12 -14.17 -8.27
N VAL A 392 -4.94 -13.74 -7.86
CA VAL A 392 -4.74 -12.66 -6.88
C VAL A 392 -4.84 -11.34 -7.62
N ILE A 393 -5.69 -10.44 -7.17
CA ILE A 393 -5.85 -9.10 -7.76
C ILE A 393 -5.44 -8.05 -6.74
N ASN A 394 -4.44 -7.25 -7.10
CA ASN A 394 -4.00 -6.09 -6.32
C ASN A 394 -4.27 -4.82 -7.12
N PRO A 395 -5.32 -4.06 -6.79
CA PRO A 395 -5.65 -2.82 -7.46
C PRO A 395 -4.52 -1.80 -7.41
N THR A 396 -4.38 -1.03 -8.47
CA THR A 396 -3.40 0.05 -8.60
C THR A 396 -3.86 1.03 -9.67
N TRP A 397 -3.03 2.02 -9.98
CA TRP A 397 -3.27 3.01 -11.01
C TRP A 397 -2.15 3.02 -12.04
N SER A 398 -2.48 3.43 -13.26
CA SER A 398 -1.52 3.72 -14.32
C SER A 398 -1.84 5.07 -14.92
N PHE A 399 -0.82 5.86 -15.18
CA PHE A 399 -0.98 7.17 -15.80
C PHE A 399 -0.46 7.14 -17.22
N THR A 400 -1.29 7.55 -18.15
CA THR A 400 -0.96 7.59 -19.58
C THR A 400 -0.87 9.03 -20.07
N ASN A 401 -0.08 9.24 -21.13
CA ASN A 401 0.01 10.52 -21.77
C ASN A 401 -1.34 10.97 -22.37
N THR A 402 -1.38 12.17 -22.95
CA THR A 402 -2.59 12.74 -23.59
C THR A 402 -3.16 11.89 -24.73
N TYR A 403 -2.35 11.01 -25.32
CA TYR A 403 -2.80 10.03 -26.34
C TYR A 403 -3.31 8.71 -25.74
N GLY A 404 -3.34 8.57 -24.42
CA GLY A 404 -3.96 7.45 -23.73
C GLY A 404 -3.21 6.11 -23.75
N TYR A 405 -2.01 6.00 -24.31
CA TYR A 405 -1.31 4.71 -24.46
C TYR A 405 0.09 4.66 -23.87
N LYS A 406 0.94 5.71 -23.99
CA LYS A 406 2.26 5.73 -23.38
C LYS A 406 2.19 6.12 -21.93
N GLN A 407 3.09 5.60 -21.13
CA GLN A 407 3.26 6.02 -19.74
C GLN A 407 3.52 7.52 -19.65
N SER A 408 2.78 8.20 -18.76
CA SER A 408 2.99 9.62 -18.49
C SER A 408 4.31 9.81 -17.71
N ARG A 409 5.04 10.87 -18.01
CA ARG A 409 6.20 11.29 -17.23
C ARG A 409 5.86 11.73 -15.81
N PHE A 410 4.62 12.14 -15.58
CA PHE A 410 4.12 12.60 -14.29
C PHE A 410 3.63 11.46 -13.37
N GLU A 411 3.62 10.21 -13.85
CA GLU A 411 3.12 9.08 -13.08
C GLU A 411 3.76 8.91 -11.70
N PRO A 412 5.10 9.02 -11.50
CA PRO A 412 5.70 8.87 -10.18
C PRO A 412 5.15 9.86 -9.16
N TYR A 413 4.93 11.09 -9.60
CA TYR A 413 4.38 12.16 -8.76
C TYR A 413 2.94 11.85 -8.32
N TYR A 414 2.05 11.57 -9.27
CA TYR A 414 0.66 11.26 -8.97
C TYR A 414 0.50 9.96 -8.17
N MET A 415 1.30 8.95 -8.46
CA MET A 415 1.29 7.69 -7.69
C MET A 415 1.70 7.91 -6.22
N SER A 416 2.69 8.78 -5.97
CA SER A 416 3.09 9.13 -4.60
C SER A 416 1.93 9.79 -3.83
N GLY A 417 1.20 10.70 -4.46
CA GLY A 417 0.01 11.35 -3.88
C GLY A 417 -1.09 10.33 -3.54
N ILE A 418 -1.45 9.46 -4.49
CA ILE A 418 -2.47 8.43 -4.26
C ILE A 418 -2.09 7.50 -3.12
N LYS A 419 -0.85 6.99 -3.09
CA LYS A 419 -0.39 6.07 -2.05
C LYS A 419 -0.44 6.65 -0.64
N ARG A 420 -0.28 7.97 -0.49
CA ARG A 420 -0.41 8.64 0.81
C ARG A 420 -1.84 8.68 1.31
N MET A 421 -2.81 8.75 0.40
CA MET A 421 -4.23 8.96 0.71
C MET A 421 -5.08 7.69 0.59
N GLU A 422 -4.50 6.62 0.00
CA GLU A 422 -5.20 5.36 -0.19
C GLU A 422 -5.34 4.63 1.15
N ASN A 423 -6.57 4.32 1.51
CA ASN A 423 -6.88 3.55 2.72
C ASN A 423 -7.40 2.15 2.35
N ASN A 424 -7.44 1.24 3.33
CA ASN A 424 -7.87 -0.15 3.13
C ASN A 424 -9.28 -0.25 2.53
N LYS A 425 -10.18 0.67 2.88
CA LYS A 425 -11.56 0.69 2.36
C LYS A 425 -11.58 1.03 0.86
N SER A 426 -10.75 1.98 0.42
CA SER A 426 -10.63 2.34 -1.00
C SER A 426 -10.07 1.17 -1.81
N VAL A 427 -9.01 0.52 -1.33
CA VAL A 427 -8.41 -0.66 -1.98
C VAL A 427 -9.42 -1.80 -2.06
N TYR A 428 -10.16 -2.05 -0.98
CA TYR A 428 -11.22 -3.06 -0.95
C TYR A 428 -12.35 -2.75 -1.95
N ASN A 429 -12.76 -1.49 -2.09
CA ASN A 429 -13.77 -1.09 -3.07
C ASN A 429 -13.27 -1.27 -4.51
N TYR A 430 -11.98 -1.01 -4.81
CA TYR A 430 -11.41 -1.30 -6.13
C TYR A 430 -11.37 -2.81 -6.39
N TYR A 431 -10.97 -3.60 -5.41
CA TYR A 431 -10.98 -5.04 -5.50
C TYR A 431 -12.40 -5.58 -5.76
N ARG A 432 -13.40 -5.12 -4.99
CA ARG A 432 -14.81 -5.49 -5.22
C ARG A 432 -15.26 -5.16 -6.64
N PHE A 433 -14.95 -3.96 -7.12
CA PHE A 433 -15.27 -3.58 -8.49
C PHE A 433 -14.66 -4.56 -9.49
N PHE A 434 -13.37 -4.85 -9.42
CA PHE A 434 -12.73 -5.80 -10.33
C PHE A 434 -13.34 -7.20 -10.22
N GLY A 435 -13.56 -7.70 -9.02
CA GLY A 435 -14.11 -9.02 -8.80
C GLY A 435 -15.50 -9.20 -9.41
N TYR A 436 -16.38 -8.25 -9.22
CA TYR A 436 -17.71 -8.29 -9.86
C TYR A 436 -17.64 -8.03 -11.37
N TYR A 437 -16.82 -7.09 -11.81
CA TYR A 437 -16.70 -6.74 -13.22
C TYR A 437 -16.11 -7.86 -14.06
N LEU A 438 -15.10 -8.54 -13.56
CA LEU A 438 -14.46 -9.66 -14.26
C LEU A 438 -15.34 -10.91 -14.27
N ALA A 439 -16.06 -11.19 -13.19
CA ALA A 439 -16.97 -12.33 -13.11
C ALA A 439 -18.29 -12.13 -13.90
N TYR A 440 -18.68 -10.89 -14.17
CA TYR A 440 -19.92 -10.60 -14.88
C TYR A 440 -19.79 -10.96 -16.35
N ASN A 441 -20.69 -11.81 -16.85
CA ASN A 441 -20.87 -12.08 -18.27
C ASN A 441 -22.18 -11.43 -18.74
N ASP A 442 -22.07 -10.61 -19.78
CA ASP A 442 -23.25 -10.08 -20.46
C ASP A 442 -23.98 -11.20 -21.18
N LEU A 443 -25.30 -11.24 -21.05
CA LEU A 443 -26.14 -12.24 -21.71
C LEU A 443 -26.09 -12.16 -23.26
N PHE A 444 -25.68 -11.01 -23.81
CA PHE A 444 -25.61 -10.77 -25.25
C PHE A 444 -24.22 -10.93 -25.84
N THR A 445 -23.21 -11.10 -25.04
CA THR A 445 -21.81 -11.31 -25.49
C THR A 445 -21.39 -12.75 -25.28
N LYS A 446 -20.78 -13.36 -26.31
CA LYS A 446 -20.21 -14.70 -26.20
C LYS A 446 -19.07 -14.66 -25.18
N PRO A 447 -19.13 -15.46 -24.11
CA PRO A 447 -18.06 -15.49 -23.11
C PRO A 447 -16.76 -15.97 -23.76
N TYR A 448 -15.62 -15.50 -23.23
CA TYR A 448 -14.32 -15.98 -23.66
C TYR A 448 -14.17 -17.47 -23.25
N PRO A 449 -13.79 -18.37 -24.18
CA PRO A 449 -13.97 -19.81 -23.94
C PRO A 449 -12.93 -20.45 -23.03
N PHE A 450 -11.74 -19.85 -22.87
CA PHE A 450 -10.60 -20.55 -22.27
C PHE A 450 -10.31 -20.13 -20.81
N ILE A 451 -11.01 -19.16 -20.28
CA ILE A 451 -10.92 -18.79 -18.88
C ILE A 451 -12.21 -18.12 -18.41
N SER A 452 -12.64 -18.43 -17.21
CA SER A 452 -13.72 -17.72 -16.52
C SER A 452 -13.32 -17.43 -15.07
N ILE A 453 -13.85 -16.32 -14.56
CA ILE A 453 -13.56 -15.85 -13.20
C ILE A 453 -14.80 -16.03 -12.37
N HIS A 454 -14.65 -16.62 -11.19
CA HIS A 454 -15.73 -16.74 -10.23
C HIS A 454 -16.02 -15.39 -9.54
N PRO A 455 -17.29 -15.13 -9.19
CA PRO A 455 -17.63 -13.95 -8.41
C PRO A 455 -16.93 -13.99 -7.03
N ILE A 456 -16.79 -12.82 -6.43
CA ILE A 456 -16.25 -12.71 -5.07
C ILE A 456 -17.08 -13.57 -4.11
N SER A 457 -16.44 -14.48 -3.42
CA SER A 457 -17.02 -15.29 -2.37
C SER A 457 -16.30 -15.04 -1.05
N PRO A 458 -17.02 -15.02 0.07
CA PRO A 458 -16.37 -14.98 1.38
C PRO A 458 -15.67 -16.31 1.67
N LEU A 459 -14.53 -16.23 2.34
CA LEU A 459 -13.92 -17.36 3.02
C LEU A 459 -14.42 -17.35 4.45
N THR A 460 -15.11 -18.41 4.85
CA THR A 460 -15.59 -18.57 6.22
C THR A 460 -14.50 -19.21 7.06
N LEU A 461 -14.04 -18.51 8.07
CA LEU A 461 -13.03 -18.97 9.02
C LEU A 461 -13.68 -19.39 10.32
N LEU A 462 -13.32 -20.58 10.79
CA LEU A 462 -13.71 -21.10 12.10
C LEU A 462 -12.47 -21.72 12.76
N PRO A 463 -11.96 -21.20 13.86
CA PRO A 463 -12.45 -20.01 14.60
C PRO A 463 -12.16 -18.70 13.86
N ARG A 464 -12.84 -17.67 14.29
CA ARG A 464 -12.68 -16.30 13.81
C ARG A 464 -11.24 -15.79 13.96
N ILE A 465 -10.73 -15.03 12.95
CA ILE A 465 -9.49 -14.29 13.07
C ILE A 465 -9.74 -12.98 13.81
N ASP A 466 -8.90 -12.66 14.78
CA ASP A 466 -8.96 -11.38 15.47
C ASP A 466 -8.21 -10.31 14.67
N GLU A 467 -8.95 -9.59 13.81
CA GLU A 467 -8.40 -8.53 12.94
C GLU A 467 -8.53 -7.11 13.50
N ILE A 468 -8.97 -6.93 14.73
CA ILE A 468 -9.16 -5.57 15.30
C ILE A 468 -7.88 -4.75 15.27
N LYS A 469 -6.73 -5.40 15.34
CA LYS A 469 -5.43 -4.73 15.20
C LYS A 469 -5.18 -4.07 13.83
N TRP A 470 -5.94 -4.42 12.81
CA TRP A 470 -5.75 -3.95 11.44
C TRP A 470 -6.62 -2.74 11.09
N LEU A 471 -7.60 -2.44 11.90
CA LEU A 471 -8.50 -1.32 11.65
C LEU A 471 -8.17 -0.19 12.63
N PRO A 472 -7.71 0.97 12.14
CA PRO A 472 -7.66 2.16 12.99
C PRO A 472 -9.06 2.41 13.54
N ILE A 473 -9.18 2.56 14.85
CA ILE A 473 -10.43 2.92 15.52
C ILE A 473 -10.81 4.33 15.03
N LYS A 474 -11.71 4.40 14.07
CA LYS A 474 -12.26 5.67 13.60
C LYS A 474 -13.48 6.00 14.42
N SER A 475 -13.55 7.23 14.92
CA SER A 475 -14.77 7.75 15.58
C SER A 475 -15.96 7.65 14.62
N GLN A 476 -17.16 7.43 15.15
CA GLN A 476 -18.40 7.27 14.37
C GLN A 476 -18.68 8.47 13.42
N THR A 477 -18.12 9.63 13.69
CA THR A 477 -18.21 10.84 12.87
C THR A 477 -17.48 10.69 11.52
N MET A 478 -16.30 10.06 11.52
CA MET A 478 -15.55 9.80 10.28
C MET A 478 -16.20 8.75 9.38
N GLN A 479 -17.06 7.89 9.90
CA GLN A 479 -17.76 6.89 9.07
C GLN A 479 -18.84 7.50 8.17
N LYS A 480 -19.44 8.62 8.59
CA LYS A 480 -20.42 9.36 7.78
C LYS A 480 -19.77 10.14 6.64
N GLU A 481 -18.67 10.84 6.91
CA GLU A 481 -17.93 11.63 5.91
C GLU A 481 -17.32 10.79 4.79
N ILE A 482 -16.93 9.53 5.08
CA ILE A 482 -16.35 8.63 4.08
C ILE A 482 -17.41 8.07 3.11
N ILE A 483 -18.68 7.95 3.53
CA ILE A 483 -19.77 7.49 2.66
C ILE A 483 -20.14 8.57 1.63
N ASP A 484 -20.09 9.82 2.04
CA ASP A 484 -20.39 10.98 1.16
C ASP A 484 -19.17 11.37 0.30
N SER A 485 -17.94 11.06 0.73
CA SER A 485 -16.70 11.42 0.02
C SER A 485 -16.32 10.50 -1.13
N ASP A 486 -16.92 9.30 -1.26
CA ASP A 486 -16.67 8.41 -2.42
C ASP A 486 -17.05 9.07 -3.78
N ILE A 487 -17.84 10.18 -3.74
CA ILE A 487 -18.18 11.00 -4.91
C ILE A 487 -17.25 12.22 -5.03
N GLN A 488 -16.74 12.77 -3.92
CA GLN A 488 -15.91 13.99 -3.89
C GLN A 488 -14.40 13.72 -3.93
N ILE A 489 -13.91 12.60 -3.41
CA ILE A 489 -12.46 12.27 -3.37
C ILE A 489 -11.85 12.19 -4.78
N ASP A 490 -12.63 11.90 -5.82
CA ASP A 490 -12.12 11.90 -7.20
C ASP A 490 -11.76 13.31 -7.71
N ASN A 491 -12.23 14.39 -7.09
CA ASN A 491 -12.00 15.76 -7.55
C ASN A 491 -11.14 16.62 -6.62
N GLU A 492 -11.08 16.33 -5.30
CA GLU A 492 -10.38 17.15 -4.31
C GLU A 492 -8.92 16.71 -4.04
N LEU A 493 -8.50 15.56 -4.58
CA LEU A 493 -7.15 15.01 -4.38
C LEU A 493 -6.03 15.83 -5.04
N PHE A 494 -6.36 16.88 -5.75
CA PHE A 494 -5.40 17.69 -6.51
C PHE A 494 -5.65 19.18 -6.28
N ASP A 495 -5.45 19.60 -5.04
CA ASP A 495 -5.33 21.03 -4.74
C ASP A 495 -4.00 21.57 -5.28
N ASP A 496 -4.06 22.67 -6.03
CA ASP A 496 -2.97 23.20 -6.86
C ASP A 496 -1.88 23.96 -6.09
N SER A 497 -1.89 23.93 -4.77
CA SER A 497 -0.83 24.58 -3.96
C SER A 497 0.59 24.01 -4.19
N PHE A 498 0.74 23.02 -5.10
CA PHE A 498 2.01 22.42 -5.47
C PHE A 498 2.57 22.88 -6.82
N PHE A 499 1.95 23.85 -7.49
CA PHE A 499 2.40 24.35 -8.81
C PHE A 499 2.77 25.84 -8.81
N GLU A 500 2.92 26.49 -7.67
CA GLU A 500 3.59 27.78 -7.54
C GLU A 500 5.06 27.66 -7.19
#